data_b5d23a35fb053d4e143b7cef9cc4a798
#
_entry.id   b5d23a35fb053d4e143b7cef9cc4a798
#
_cell.length_a   1.000
_cell.length_b   1.000
_cell.length_c   1.000
_cell.angle_alpha   90.00
_cell.angle_beta   90.00
_cell.angle_gamma   90.00
#
_symmetry.space_group_name_H-M   'P 1'
#
loop_
_entity.id
_entity.type
_entity.pdbx_description
1 polymer ?
#
loop_
_entity_poly.entity_id
_entity_poly.type
_entity_poly.pdbx_seq_one_letter_code
_entity_poly.pdbx_strand_id
1 'polypeptide(L)'
;MSTSTPTADDSRLHGKLGPVGVVFMVVAAAAPLTVIGGNMPLAMGLGNGAGAPVGFLIAALVLLVFSIGFVAMTPYVPEAGAFFSYVTLGLGRRMGSGIAAVALIAYTAIQVGIYGYIGWAIDDTVRFYGGPQIPWPVYSFAVLAIVAVLGYRHIELSAKVLGVALVCEISIVVLLDLVIVTDPGPAGLTFASFTPGVFTDGVLGIAVLFALTGFIGFEATAVFRDEARDPERTIPRATYAAVLIIGGFYAVTCWAFVVAIGPDQVGEVAQRTLDGEANMLLDTTDANLGRIGRDIVNVLLLTSLFACVLSFHNVIARYQFALARKGLLPGRLAGVHEQHGSPAFSSVVQTITAAVIVAILAVLGVDPLVGVFGSMAGVATVGMVLLMLTTSVAV
;
A
#
# COMPACT_ATOMS: atom_id res chain seq x y z
N MET A 1 28.08 -6.59 -47.03
CA MET A 1 26.94 -6.41 -46.11
C MET A 1 27.48 -6.67 -44.70
N SER A 2 27.77 -5.61 -43.96
CA SER A 2 28.27 -5.68 -42.58
C SER A 2 27.05 -5.80 -41.65
N THR A 3 26.85 -6.98 -41.06
CA THR A 3 25.87 -7.19 -39.98
C THR A 3 26.45 -6.64 -38.68
N SER A 4 26.06 -5.42 -38.35
CA SER A 4 26.34 -4.86 -37.03
C SER A 4 25.56 -5.66 -35.97
N THR A 5 26.30 -6.35 -35.11
CA THR A 5 25.77 -6.95 -33.87
C THR A 5 25.19 -5.83 -33.00
N PRO A 6 23.95 -5.94 -32.48
CA PRO A 6 23.42 -4.93 -31.55
C PRO A 6 24.31 -4.89 -30.30
N THR A 7 24.87 -3.74 -30.02
CA THR A 7 25.64 -3.49 -28.79
C THR A 7 24.67 -3.52 -27.60
N ALA A 8 25.14 -4.03 -26.45
CA ALA A 8 24.38 -4.16 -25.21
C ALA A 8 23.85 -2.83 -24.63
N ASP A 9 24.01 -1.73 -25.31
CA ASP A 9 23.58 -0.38 -24.95
C ASP A 9 22.18 -0.01 -25.47
N ASP A 10 21.60 -0.82 -26.36
CA ASP A 10 20.28 -0.56 -26.98
C ASP A 10 19.10 -1.09 -26.15
N SER A 11 19.36 -1.72 -24.99
CA SER A 11 18.34 -2.26 -24.09
C SER A 11 18.04 -1.38 -22.87
N ARG A 12 18.63 -0.19 -22.75
CA ARG A 12 18.31 0.76 -21.69
C ARG A 12 17.02 1.47 -22.02
N LEU A 13 16.04 1.34 -21.13
CA LEU A 13 14.83 2.16 -21.15
C LEU A 13 15.26 3.63 -21.10
N HIS A 14 15.10 4.37 -22.20
CA HIS A 14 15.40 5.80 -22.23
C HIS A 14 14.39 6.52 -21.36
N GLY A 15 14.85 7.01 -20.19
CA GLY A 15 14.05 7.68 -19.18
C GLY A 15 13.26 8.87 -19.73
N LYS A 16 11.93 8.74 -19.70
CA LYS A 16 10.99 9.79 -20.12
C LYS A 16 10.26 10.42 -18.93
N LEU A 17 10.30 9.79 -17.75
CA LEU A 17 9.55 10.23 -16.57
C LEU A 17 10.23 11.43 -15.88
N GLY A 18 9.47 12.51 -15.72
CA GLY A 18 9.82 13.62 -14.84
C GLY A 18 9.40 13.37 -13.39
N PRO A 19 9.75 14.27 -12.44
CA PRO A 19 9.38 14.11 -11.03
C PRO A 19 7.89 13.89 -10.81
N VAL A 20 7.03 14.62 -11.52
CA VAL A 20 5.57 14.51 -11.43
C VAL A 20 5.08 13.11 -11.82
N GLY A 21 5.66 12.53 -12.89
CA GLY A 21 5.30 11.17 -13.31
C GLY A 21 5.68 10.12 -12.27
N VAL A 22 6.87 10.23 -11.67
CA VAL A 22 7.31 9.32 -10.60
C VAL A 22 6.44 9.47 -9.34
N VAL A 23 6.14 10.71 -8.91
CA VAL A 23 5.22 10.95 -7.77
C VAL A 23 3.88 10.32 -8.03
N PHE A 24 3.31 10.50 -9.22
CA PHE A 24 2.03 9.94 -9.58
C PHE A 24 2.01 8.40 -9.50
N MET A 25 3.06 7.75 -9.99
CA MET A 25 3.21 6.29 -9.90
C MET A 25 3.30 5.81 -8.45
N VAL A 26 4.01 6.53 -7.60
CA VAL A 26 4.16 6.18 -6.17
C VAL A 26 2.86 6.39 -5.41
N VAL A 27 2.15 7.50 -5.66
CA VAL A 27 0.83 7.75 -5.03
C VAL A 27 -0.19 6.71 -5.47
N ALA A 28 -0.13 6.26 -6.75
CA ALA A 28 -0.98 5.17 -7.23
C ALA A 28 -0.68 3.84 -6.51
N ALA A 29 0.60 3.55 -6.24
CA ALA A 29 1.00 2.37 -5.49
C ALA A 29 0.54 2.40 -4.02
N ALA A 30 0.42 3.60 -3.43
CA ALA A 30 -0.07 3.78 -2.05
C ALA A 30 -1.58 3.48 -1.89
N ALA A 31 -2.34 3.33 -2.99
CA ALA A 31 -3.76 2.95 -3.00
C ALA A 31 -4.60 3.73 -1.97
N PRO A 32 -4.86 5.04 -2.19
CA PRO A 32 -5.39 5.94 -1.16
C PRO A 32 -6.66 5.46 -0.46
N LEU A 33 -7.66 4.98 -1.19
CA LEU A 33 -8.91 4.48 -0.59
C LEU A 33 -8.71 3.22 0.25
N THR A 34 -7.74 2.37 -0.09
CA THR A 34 -7.36 1.22 0.75
C THR A 34 -6.87 1.67 2.12
N VAL A 35 -6.07 2.73 2.18
CA VAL A 35 -5.56 3.30 3.44
C VAL A 35 -6.67 3.98 4.23
N ILE A 36 -7.51 4.79 3.57
CA ILE A 36 -8.60 5.52 4.23
C ILE A 36 -9.64 4.56 4.80
N GLY A 37 -10.05 3.54 4.03
CA GLY A 37 -11.08 2.59 4.47
C GLY A 37 -10.56 1.46 5.36
N GLY A 38 -9.24 1.18 5.39
CA GLY A 38 -8.67 0.09 6.17
C GLY A 38 -7.73 0.56 7.29
N ASN A 39 -6.68 1.29 6.95
CA ASN A 39 -5.65 1.68 7.93
C ASN A 39 -6.14 2.76 8.89
N MET A 40 -6.98 3.71 8.45
CA MET A 40 -7.50 4.75 9.34
C MET A 40 -8.42 4.19 10.43
N PRO A 41 -9.41 3.31 10.14
CA PRO A 41 -10.17 2.64 11.20
C PRO A 41 -9.28 1.86 12.18
N LEU A 42 -8.24 1.16 11.69
CA LEU A 42 -7.28 0.47 12.55
C LEU A 42 -6.47 1.45 13.43
N ALA A 43 -6.03 2.58 12.87
CA ALA A 43 -5.28 3.59 13.60
C ALA A 43 -6.15 4.30 14.66
N MET A 44 -7.44 4.51 14.38
CA MET A 44 -8.38 5.12 15.30
C MET A 44 -8.92 4.12 16.32
N GLY A 45 -9.42 2.96 15.88
CA GLY A 45 -10.08 1.98 16.75
C GLY A 45 -9.12 1.26 17.70
N LEU A 46 -7.96 0.83 17.20
CA LEU A 46 -6.95 0.13 18.01
C LEU A 46 -5.85 1.07 18.57
N GLY A 47 -5.74 2.27 18.01
CA GLY A 47 -4.68 3.21 18.35
C GLY A 47 -5.15 4.29 19.34
N ASN A 48 -5.32 5.52 18.87
CA ASN A 48 -5.54 6.68 19.71
C ASN A 48 -6.75 7.55 19.29
N GLY A 49 -7.75 6.95 18.67
CA GLY A 49 -9.03 7.60 18.38
C GLY A 49 -8.87 8.90 17.59
N ALA A 50 -9.40 9.98 18.14
CA ALA A 50 -9.32 11.31 17.54
C ALA A 50 -7.89 11.85 17.36
N GLY A 51 -6.89 11.26 18.01
CA GLY A 51 -5.48 11.61 17.88
C GLY A 51 -4.78 10.99 16.68
N ALA A 52 -5.41 10.07 15.95
CA ALA A 52 -4.83 9.33 14.82
C ALA A 52 -4.24 10.23 13.71
N PRO A 53 -4.77 11.42 13.37
CA PRO A 53 -4.15 12.34 12.40
C PRO A 53 -2.69 12.66 12.72
N VAL A 54 -2.33 12.78 14.00
CA VAL A 54 -0.94 13.02 14.43
C VAL A 54 -0.07 11.79 14.14
N GLY A 55 -0.63 10.58 14.22
CA GLY A 55 0.06 9.35 13.83
C GLY A 55 0.52 9.39 12.36
N PHE A 56 -0.32 9.87 11.43
CA PHE A 56 0.04 10.04 10.02
C PHE A 56 1.10 11.13 9.81
N LEU A 57 1.06 12.23 10.57
CA LEU A 57 2.11 13.26 10.53
C LEU A 57 3.45 12.73 11.06
N ILE A 58 3.43 11.96 12.14
CA ILE A 58 4.65 11.31 12.67
C ILE A 58 5.21 10.32 11.66
N ALA A 59 4.38 9.49 11.04
CA ALA A 59 4.80 8.55 10.01
C ALA A 59 5.45 9.28 8.81
N ALA A 60 4.84 10.36 8.34
CA ALA A 60 5.41 11.20 7.28
C ALA A 60 6.76 11.81 7.69
N LEU A 61 6.88 12.31 8.92
CA LEU A 61 8.14 12.85 9.44
C LEU A 61 9.25 11.80 9.49
N VAL A 62 8.94 10.60 10.01
CA VAL A 62 9.89 9.47 10.06
C VAL A 62 10.38 9.12 8.66
N LEU A 63 9.48 9.05 7.68
CA LEU A 63 9.81 8.75 6.29
C LEU A 63 10.60 9.88 5.61
N LEU A 64 10.31 11.16 5.93
CA LEU A 64 11.11 12.28 5.44
C LEU A 64 12.55 12.21 5.95
N VAL A 65 12.74 11.93 7.25
CA VAL A 65 14.08 11.76 7.85
C VAL A 65 14.80 10.56 7.21
N PHE A 66 14.12 9.42 7.07
CA PHE A 66 14.67 8.26 6.36
C PHE A 66 15.08 8.59 4.92
N SER A 67 14.24 9.35 4.21
CA SER A 67 14.46 9.71 2.81
C SER A 67 15.75 10.51 2.59
N ILE A 68 16.26 11.24 3.61
CA ILE A 68 17.53 12.00 3.49
C ILE A 68 18.69 11.05 3.17
N GLY A 69 18.87 10.00 3.96
CA GLY A 69 19.90 8.99 3.73
C GLY A 69 19.62 8.16 2.48
N PHE A 70 18.37 7.69 2.32
CA PHE A 70 17.98 6.86 1.19
C PHE A 70 18.25 7.51 -0.16
N VAL A 71 17.89 8.78 -0.30
CA VAL A 71 18.10 9.56 -1.52
C VAL A 71 19.58 9.87 -1.75
N ALA A 72 20.34 10.17 -0.68
CA ALA A 72 21.78 10.44 -0.78
C ALA A 72 22.56 9.22 -1.32
N MET A 73 22.09 8.00 -1.06
CA MET A 73 22.69 6.76 -1.56
C MET A 73 22.32 6.45 -3.03
N THR A 74 21.23 7.02 -3.55
CA THR A 74 20.71 6.69 -4.89
C THR A 74 21.78 6.77 -6.00
N PRO A 75 22.68 7.77 -6.06
CA PRO A 75 23.71 7.83 -7.10
C PRO A 75 24.71 6.67 -7.06
N TYR A 76 24.92 6.08 -5.89
CA TYR A 76 25.93 5.03 -5.66
C TYR A 76 25.36 3.61 -5.84
N VAL A 77 24.04 3.44 -5.95
CA VAL A 77 23.38 2.15 -6.15
C VAL A 77 22.94 2.03 -7.61
N PRO A 78 23.73 1.37 -8.47
CA PRO A 78 23.48 1.33 -9.91
C PRO A 78 22.28 0.44 -10.31
N GLU A 79 21.88 -0.49 -9.45
CA GLU A 79 20.79 -1.42 -9.73
C GLU A 79 19.46 -0.93 -9.12
N ALA A 80 18.38 -0.99 -9.90
CA ALA A 80 17.01 -0.79 -9.43
C ALA A 80 16.57 -1.97 -8.56
N GLY A 81 17.03 -2.05 -7.31
CA GLY A 81 16.84 -3.23 -6.46
C GLY A 81 16.22 -2.93 -5.10
N ALA A 82 15.55 -1.79 -4.92
CA ALA A 82 14.98 -1.35 -3.65
C ALA A 82 15.98 -1.55 -2.47
N PHE A 83 15.51 -1.79 -1.26
CA PHE A 83 16.31 -1.93 -0.05
C PHE A 83 17.45 -2.99 -0.12
N PHE A 84 17.19 -4.13 -0.80
CA PHE A 84 18.16 -5.21 -0.94
C PHE A 84 19.49 -4.73 -1.55
N SER A 85 19.44 -3.93 -2.59
CA SER A 85 20.64 -3.44 -3.28
C SER A 85 21.44 -2.49 -2.38
N TYR A 86 20.78 -1.59 -1.65
CA TYR A 86 21.42 -0.68 -0.70
C TYR A 86 22.13 -1.44 0.43
N VAL A 87 21.41 -2.37 1.07
CA VAL A 87 21.96 -3.17 2.17
C VAL A 87 23.10 -4.09 1.70
N THR A 88 22.98 -4.67 0.50
CA THR A 88 24.03 -5.51 -0.05
C THR A 88 25.32 -4.71 -0.31
N LEU A 89 25.19 -3.49 -0.78
CA LEU A 89 26.32 -2.60 -1.07
C LEU A 89 27.01 -2.13 0.22
N GLY A 90 26.22 -1.67 1.22
CA GLY A 90 26.75 -1.11 2.46
C GLY A 90 27.19 -2.13 3.51
N LEU A 91 26.41 -3.22 3.69
CA LEU A 91 26.61 -4.21 4.77
C LEU A 91 27.01 -5.61 4.26
N GLY A 92 27.13 -5.77 2.95
CA GLY A 92 27.58 -7.00 2.33
C GLY A 92 26.47 -8.02 2.05
N ARG A 93 26.84 -9.06 1.26
CA ARG A 93 25.91 -10.05 0.70
C ARG A 93 25.09 -10.82 1.75
N ARG A 94 25.66 -11.12 2.92
CA ARG A 94 24.97 -11.86 3.99
C ARG A 94 23.80 -11.08 4.56
N MET A 95 24.04 -9.81 4.90
CA MET A 95 22.97 -8.91 5.39
C MET A 95 21.95 -8.64 4.30
N GLY A 96 22.38 -8.38 3.05
CA GLY A 96 21.47 -8.22 1.92
C GLY A 96 20.55 -9.41 1.71
N SER A 97 21.04 -10.66 1.79
CA SER A 97 20.16 -11.85 1.66
C SER A 97 19.17 -11.99 2.81
N GLY A 98 19.55 -11.65 4.04
CA GLY A 98 18.62 -11.61 5.17
C GLY A 98 17.49 -10.58 4.96
N ILE A 99 17.85 -9.38 4.53
CA ILE A 99 16.89 -8.30 4.22
C ILE A 99 16.00 -8.66 3.04
N ALA A 100 16.50 -9.39 2.05
CA ALA A 100 15.68 -9.90 0.96
C ALA A 100 14.57 -10.84 1.46
N ALA A 101 14.87 -11.69 2.43
CA ALA A 101 13.86 -12.56 3.05
C ALA A 101 12.82 -11.74 3.85
N VAL A 102 13.25 -10.74 4.60
CA VAL A 102 12.34 -9.81 5.32
C VAL A 102 11.41 -9.10 4.34
N ALA A 103 11.92 -8.62 3.21
CA ALA A 103 11.10 -7.97 2.19
C ALA A 103 10.05 -8.93 1.59
N LEU A 104 10.42 -10.18 1.29
CA LEU A 104 9.47 -11.19 0.82
C LEU A 104 8.35 -11.46 1.83
N ILE A 105 8.69 -11.57 3.12
CA ILE A 105 7.71 -11.76 4.20
C ILE A 105 6.80 -10.53 4.28
N ALA A 106 7.35 -9.32 4.30
CA ALA A 106 6.59 -8.09 4.41
C ALA A 106 5.61 -7.90 3.25
N TYR A 107 6.06 -8.08 2.01
CA TYR A 107 5.20 -7.94 0.82
C TYR A 107 4.16 -9.06 0.73
N THR A 108 4.51 -10.29 1.11
CA THR A 108 3.54 -11.40 1.18
C THR A 108 2.49 -11.15 2.26
N ALA A 109 2.90 -10.66 3.43
CA ALA A 109 1.98 -10.33 4.51
C ALA A 109 0.96 -9.27 4.08
N ILE A 110 1.41 -8.12 3.51
CA ILE A 110 0.46 -7.09 3.07
C ILE A 110 -0.47 -7.61 1.96
N GLN A 111 0.01 -8.41 1.02
CA GLN A 111 -0.83 -9.02 -0.01
C GLN A 111 -1.91 -9.91 0.60
N VAL A 112 -1.57 -10.77 1.56
CA VAL A 112 -2.53 -11.61 2.29
C VAL A 112 -3.53 -10.77 3.07
N GLY A 113 -3.06 -9.71 3.72
CA GLY A 113 -3.92 -8.75 4.41
C GLY A 113 -4.97 -8.14 3.48
N ILE A 114 -4.55 -7.70 2.28
CA ILE A 114 -5.47 -7.13 1.29
C ILE A 114 -6.49 -8.17 0.80
N TYR A 115 -6.15 -9.46 0.70
CA TYR A 115 -7.14 -10.51 0.40
C TYR A 115 -8.22 -10.61 1.48
N GLY A 116 -7.88 -10.46 2.75
CA GLY A 116 -8.86 -10.37 3.84
C GLY A 116 -9.76 -9.16 3.69
N TYR A 117 -9.16 -7.99 3.47
CA TYR A 117 -9.90 -6.74 3.35
C TYR A 117 -10.82 -6.71 2.12
N ILE A 118 -10.37 -7.12 0.94
CA ILE A 118 -11.21 -7.13 -0.27
C ILE A 118 -12.36 -8.15 -0.13
N GLY A 119 -12.12 -9.28 0.53
CA GLY A 119 -13.16 -10.25 0.82
C GLY A 119 -14.27 -9.68 1.72
N TRP A 120 -13.88 -8.96 2.77
CA TRP A 120 -14.80 -8.23 3.63
C TRP A 120 -15.54 -7.11 2.89
N ALA A 121 -14.83 -6.29 2.12
CA ALA A 121 -15.42 -5.16 1.40
C ALA A 121 -16.43 -5.59 0.35
N ILE A 122 -16.22 -6.72 -0.33
CA ILE A 122 -17.20 -7.29 -1.26
C ILE A 122 -18.42 -7.81 -0.49
N ASP A 123 -18.21 -8.54 0.63
CA ASP A 123 -19.32 -9.04 1.45
C ASP A 123 -20.16 -7.88 2.02
N ASP A 124 -19.51 -6.84 2.55
CA ASP A 124 -20.18 -5.62 3.04
C ASP A 124 -21.02 -4.97 1.91
N THR A 125 -20.43 -4.83 0.72
CA THR A 125 -21.14 -4.32 -0.46
C THR A 125 -22.35 -5.17 -0.82
N VAL A 126 -22.19 -6.48 -0.90
CA VAL A 126 -23.28 -7.41 -1.26
C VAL A 126 -24.41 -7.34 -0.24
N ARG A 127 -24.08 -7.34 1.05
CA ARG A 127 -25.09 -7.22 2.13
C ARG A 127 -25.81 -5.88 2.10
N PHE A 128 -25.09 -4.78 1.85
CA PHE A 128 -25.68 -3.45 1.80
C PHE A 128 -26.74 -3.31 0.69
N TYR A 129 -26.58 -3.99 -0.45
CA TYR A 129 -27.56 -4.04 -1.53
C TYR A 129 -28.59 -5.17 -1.37
N GLY A 130 -28.69 -5.79 -0.19
CA GLY A 130 -29.69 -6.84 0.12
C GLY A 130 -29.35 -8.21 -0.46
N GLY A 131 -28.10 -8.44 -0.82
CA GLY A 131 -27.62 -9.74 -1.29
C GLY A 131 -27.45 -10.77 -0.17
N PRO A 132 -27.15 -12.04 -0.50
CA PRO A 132 -26.97 -13.11 0.47
C PRO A 132 -25.71 -12.91 1.30
N GLN A 133 -25.72 -13.38 2.53
CA GLN A 133 -24.58 -13.42 3.40
C GLN A 133 -23.65 -14.58 2.99
N ILE A 134 -22.51 -14.26 2.38
CA ILE A 134 -21.52 -15.24 1.95
C ILE A 134 -20.23 -14.99 2.74
N PRO A 135 -19.61 -16.04 3.31
CA PRO A 135 -18.37 -15.86 4.07
C PRO A 135 -17.27 -15.18 3.26
N TRP A 136 -16.57 -14.22 3.85
CA TRP A 136 -15.50 -13.43 3.22
C TRP A 136 -14.44 -14.27 2.45
N PRO A 137 -14.05 -15.50 2.90
CA PRO A 137 -13.06 -16.26 2.17
C PRO A 137 -13.48 -16.64 0.75
N VAL A 138 -14.77 -16.80 0.50
CA VAL A 138 -15.29 -17.14 -0.84
C VAL A 138 -14.94 -16.01 -1.83
N TYR A 139 -15.17 -14.77 -1.43
CA TYR A 139 -14.82 -13.59 -2.23
C TYR A 139 -13.31 -13.44 -2.37
N SER A 140 -12.54 -13.65 -1.29
CA SER A 140 -11.08 -13.60 -1.32
C SER A 140 -10.48 -14.62 -2.27
N PHE A 141 -10.97 -15.86 -2.27
CA PHE A 141 -10.52 -16.91 -3.20
C PHE A 141 -10.94 -16.64 -4.64
N ALA A 142 -12.10 -16.04 -4.87
CA ALA A 142 -12.51 -15.61 -6.21
C ALA A 142 -11.55 -14.54 -6.76
N VAL A 143 -11.23 -13.51 -5.96
CA VAL A 143 -10.24 -12.49 -6.34
C VAL A 143 -8.86 -13.11 -6.54
N LEU A 144 -8.42 -14.00 -5.64
CA LEU A 144 -7.14 -14.71 -5.73
C LEU A 144 -7.04 -15.50 -7.04
N ALA A 145 -8.10 -16.19 -7.45
CA ALA A 145 -8.13 -16.92 -8.72
C ALA A 145 -7.98 -15.98 -9.93
N ILE A 146 -8.64 -14.81 -9.91
CA ILE A 146 -8.49 -13.80 -10.96
C ILE A 146 -7.05 -13.27 -10.99
N VAL A 147 -6.50 -12.90 -9.84
CA VAL A 147 -5.12 -12.40 -9.70
C VAL A 147 -4.10 -13.46 -10.16
N ALA A 148 -4.33 -14.74 -9.85
CA ALA A 148 -3.48 -15.85 -10.30
C ALA A 148 -3.42 -15.94 -11.83
N VAL A 149 -4.56 -15.84 -12.51
CA VAL A 149 -4.63 -15.86 -13.98
C VAL A 149 -3.95 -14.63 -14.59
N LEU A 150 -4.21 -13.44 -14.05
CA LEU A 150 -3.62 -12.20 -14.56
C LEU A 150 -2.10 -12.16 -14.33
N GLY A 151 -1.64 -12.53 -13.14
CA GLY A 151 -0.22 -12.60 -12.80
C GLY A 151 0.54 -13.64 -13.62
N TYR A 152 -0.05 -14.83 -13.84
CA TYR A 152 0.55 -15.85 -14.71
C TYR A 152 0.72 -15.36 -16.15
N ARG A 153 -0.27 -14.65 -16.67
CA ARG A 153 -0.25 -14.09 -18.04
C ARG A 153 0.52 -12.77 -18.14
N HIS A 154 1.08 -12.29 -17.05
CA HIS A 154 1.75 -10.98 -16.98
C HIS A 154 0.86 -9.81 -17.42
N ILE A 155 -0.42 -9.91 -17.12
CA ILE A 155 -1.38 -8.85 -17.40
C ILE A 155 -1.35 -7.88 -16.25
N GLU A 156 -0.90 -6.67 -16.53
CA GLU A 156 -0.96 -5.54 -15.61
C GLU A 156 -2.10 -4.61 -16.02
N LEU A 157 -2.73 -3.97 -15.03
CA LEU A 157 -3.62 -2.86 -15.34
C LEU A 157 -2.80 -1.76 -16.02
N SER A 158 -3.29 -1.24 -17.14
CA SER A 158 -2.54 -0.22 -17.85
C SER A 158 -2.33 1.01 -16.95
N ALA A 159 -1.15 1.64 -17.06
CA ALA A 159 -0.84 2.86 -16.33
C ALA A 159 -1.90 3.96 -16.54
N LYS A 160 -2.56 3.97 -17.72
CA LYS A 160 -3.66 4.89 -18.01
C LYS A 160 -4.90 4.60 -17.18
N VAL A 161 -5.30 3.32 -17.05
CA VAL A 161 -6.47 2.91 -16.24
C VAL A 161 -6.21 3.19 -14.76
N LEU A 162 -5.04 2.78 -14.24
CA LEU A 162 -4.63 3.08 -12.87
C LEU A 162 -4.58 4.59 -12.61
N GLY A 163 -4.09 5.35 -13.58
CA GLY A 163 -4.01 6.79 -13.48
C GLY A 163 -5.37 7.47 -13.41
N VAL A 164 -6.32 7.06 -14.23
CA VAL A 164 -7.70 7.57 -14.17
C VAL A 164 -8.35 7.21 -12.83
N ALA A 165 -8.23 5.96 -12.39
CA ALA A 165 -8.77 5.51 -11.11
C ALA A 165 -8.20 6.34 -9.95
N LEU A 166 -6.88 6.54 -9.89
CA LEU A 166 -6.22 7.35 -8.87
C LEU A 166 -6.72 8.80 -8.86
N VAL A 167 -6.87 9.43 -10.02
CA VAL A 167 -7.40 10.80 -10.10
C VAL A 167 -8.83 10.84 -9.57
N CYS A 168 -9.66 9.86 -9.90
CA CYS A 168 -11.02 9.76 -9.36
C CYS A 168 -11.01 9.54 -7.83
N GLU A 169 -10.14 8.65 -7.31
CA GLU A 169 -10.00 8.41 -5.87
C GLU A 169 -9.61 9.68 -5.12
N ILE A 170 -8.55 10.35 -5.55
CA ILE A 170 -8.10 11.60 -4.91
C ILE A 170 -9.19 12.68 -5.01
N SER A 171 -9.81 12.83 -6.18
CA SER A 171 -10.81 13.88 -6.40
C SER A 171 -12.04 13.70 -5.51
N ILE A 172 -12.55 12.46 -5.35
CA ILE A 172 -13.73 12.21 -4.52
C ILE A 172 -13.41 12.38 -3.03
N VAL A 173 -12.20 11.99 -2.58
CA VAL A 173 -11.78 12.19 -1.20
C VAL A 173 -11.57 13.67 -0.89
N VAL A 174 -10.91 14.42 -1.78
CA VAL A 174 -10.77 15.88 -1.62
C VAL A 174 -12.12 16.55 -1.58
N LEU A 175 -13.07 16.12 -2.43
CA LEU A 175 -14.44 16.64 -2.40
C LEU A 175 -15.11 16.34 -1.06
N LEU A 176 -14.98 15.11 -0.55
CA LEU A 176 -15.50 14.70 0.75
C LEU A 176 -14.91 15.57 1.88
N ASP A 177 -13.59 15.72 1.91
CA ASP A 177 -12.90 16.54 2.91
C ASP A 177 -13.36 18.00 2.86
N LEU A 178 -13.54 18.58 1.65
CA LEU A 178 -14.05 19.94 1.49
C LEU A 178 -15.49 20.09 1.99
N VAL A 179 -16.37 19.13 1.70
CA VAL A 179 -17.75 19.15 2.19
C VAL A 179 -17.78 19.07 3.70
N ILE A 180 -17.00 18.17 4.31
CA ILE A 180 -16.90 18.03 5.77
C ILE A 180 -16.40 19.33 6.43
N VAL A 181 -15.41 20.01 5.84
CA VAL A 181 -14.88 21.27 6.39
C VAL A 181 -15.88 22.41 6.28
N THR A 182 -16.69 22.44 5.22
CA THR A 182 -17.70 23.51 5.01
C THR A 182 -19.01 23.28 5.76
N ASP A 183 -19.35 22.00 6.01
CA ASP A 183 -20.51 21.59 6.79
C ASP A 183 -20.07 20.54 7.83
N PRO A 184 -19.39 20.99 8.90
CA PRO A 184 -18.82 20.07 9.88
C PRO A 184 -19.89 19.37 10.69
N GLY A 185 -19.57 18.17 11.16
CA GLY A 185 -20.44 17.36 11.99
C GLY A 185 -20.82 18.03 13.34
N PRO A 186 -21.46 17.29 14.25
CA PRO A 186 -22.09 17.85 15.47
C PRO A 186 -21.13 18.64 16.37
N ALA A 187 -19.83 18.28 16.38
CA ALA A 187 -18.82 18.98 17.18
C ALA A 187 -18.30 20.28 16.54
N GLY A 188 -18.73 20.60 15.31
CA GLY A 188 -18.21 21.71 14.54
C GLY A 188 -16.77 21.50 14.07
N LEU A 189 -16.18 22.51 13.48
CA LEU A 189 -14.78 22.48 13.07
C LEU A 189 -13.87 22.44 14.31
N THR A 190 -13.22 21.32 14.54
CA THR A 190 -12.38 21.08 15.73
C THR A 190 -10.94 20.73 15.36
N PHE A 191 -10.00 21.21 16.15
CA PHE A 191 -8.57 20.86 16.10
C PHE A 191 -8.12 20.05 17.33
N ALA A 192 -9.06 19.42 18.03
CA ALA A 192 -8.79 18.61 19.22
C ALA A 192 -7.74 17.52 18.97
N SER A 193 -7.73 16.92 17.76
CA SER A 193 -6.74 15.91 17.32
C SER A 193 -5.29 16.31 17.57
N PHE A 194 -4.97 17.60 17.53
CA PHE A 194 -3.60 18.10 17.65
C PHE A 194 -3.25 18.57 19.07
N THR A 195 -4.16 18.42 20.03
CA THR A 195 -3.88 18.74 21.42
C THR A 195 -3.16 17.59 22.12
N PRO A 196 -2.12 17.85 22.95
CA PRO A 196 -1.36 16.78 23.62
C PRO A 196 -2.23 15.79 24.38
N GLY A 197 -3.27 16.26 25.07
CA GLY A 197 -4.18 15.41 25.83
C GLY A 197 -4.98 14.41 24.97
N VAL A 198 -5.19 14.69 23.69
CA VAL A 198 -5.92 13.81 22.75
C VAL A 198 -4.98 12.89 22.01
N PHE A 199 -3.89 13.40 21.41
CA PHE A 199 -3.04 12.54 20.59
C PHE A 199 -2.13 11.62 21.42
N THR A 200 -1.91 11.88 22.71
CA THR A 200 -1.20 10.97 23.61
C THR A 200 -2.14 10.03 24.36
N ASP A 201 -3.45 10.20 24.26
CA ASP A 201 -4.42 9.26 24.78
C ASP A 201 -4.45 7.97 23.94
N GLY A 202 -4.73 6.83 24.56
CA GLY A 202 -4.68 5.54 23.88
C GLY A 202 -3.27 5.08 23.51
N VAL A 203 -3.11 4.39 22.37
CA VAL A 203 -1.85 3.77 21.94
C VAL A 203 -1.34 4.41 20.67
N LEU A 204 -0.70 5.60 20.78
CA LEU A 204 -0.14 6.35 19.65
C LEU A 204 0.77 5.47 18.76
N GLY A 205 1.55 4.54 19.36
CA GLY A 205 2.43 3.63 18.60
C GLY A 205 1.67 2.75 17.60
N ILE A 206 0.46 2.32 17.92
CA ILE A 206 -0.41 1.56 17.01
C ILE A 206 -0.93 2.47 15.89
N ALA A 207 -1.34 3.69 16.20
CA ALA A 207 -1.74 4.64 15.16
C ALA A 207 -0.60 4.93 14.18
N VAL A 208 0.63 5.15 14.68
CA VAL A 208 1.83 5.33 13.84
C VAL A 208 2.14 4.07 13.02
N LEU A 209 1.98 2.87 13.58
CA LEU A 209 2.19 1.60 12.86
C LEU A 209 1.26 1.51 11.64
N PHE A 210 -0.04 1.71 11.82
CA PHE A 210 -1.00 1.66 10.72
C PHE A 210 -0.87 2.84 9.76
N ALA A 211 -0.45 4.01 10.23
CA ALA A 211 -0.09 5.13 9.38
C ALA A 211 1.11 4.78 8.48
N LEU A 212 2.19 4.20 9.03
CA LEU A 212 3.36 3.75 8.26
C LEU A 212 2.99 2.68 7.21
N THR A 213 2.04 1.78 7.51
CA THR A 213 1.54 0.80 6.53
C THR A 213 1.03 1.49 5.25
N GLY A 214 0.36 2.63 5.39
CA GLY A 214 -0.17 3.41 4.26
C GLY A 214 0.89 4.01 3.34
N PHE A 215 2.16 3.94 3.72
CA PHE A 215 3.28 4.39 2.89
C PHE A 215 4.07 3.24 2.25
N ILE A 216 3.70 1.98 2.48
CA ILE A 216 4.37 0.84 1.82
C ILE A 216 4.22 1.01 0.32
N GLY A 217 5.35 1.02 -0.39
CA GLY A 217 5.43 1.31 -1.83
C GLY A 217 6.11 2.65 -2.15
N PHE A 218 6.35 3.54 -1.17
CA PHE A 218 7.05 4.80 -1.41
C PHE A 218 8.49 4.58 -1.92
N GLU A 219 9.10 3.46 -1.56
CA GLU A 219 10.42 3.02 -2.01
C GLU A 219 10.48 2.72 -3.51
N ALA A 220 9.34 2.55 -4.16
CA ALA A 220 9.24 2.40 -5.60
C ALA A 220 9.84 3.60 -6.36
N THR A 221 9.97 4.76 -5.72
CA THR A 221 10.70 5.91 -6.31
C THR A 221 12.10 5.49 -6.77
N ALA A 222 12.83 4.69 -6.00
CA ALA A 222 14.17 4.20 -6.38
C ALA A 222 14.11 3.14 -7.50
N VAL A 223 13.03 2.39 -7.62
CA VAL A 223 12.84 1.40 -8.70
C VAL A 223 12.65 2.10 -10.05
N PHE A 224 12.00 3.27 -10.08
CA PHE A 224 11.78 4.07 -11.30
C PHE A 224 13.01 4.84 -11.76
N ARG A 225 14.18 4.60 -11.15
CA ARG A 225 15.43 5.28 -11.52
C ARG A 225 15.77 5.15 -13.02
N ASP A 226 15.66 3.94 -13.56
CA ASP A 226 16.01 3.67 -14.96
C ASP A 226 15.03 4.30 -15.96
N GLU A 227 13.83 4.67 -15.51
CA GLU A 227 12.81 5.34 -16.29
C GLU A 227 12.81 6.87 -16.14
N ALA A 228 13.59 7.40 -15.19
CA ALA A 228 13.67 8.83 -14.91
C ALA A 228 14.59 9.56 -15.91
N ARG A 229 14.16 10.75 -16.38
CA ARG A 229 14.94 11.56 -17.34
C ARG A 229 16.28 12.04 -16.77
N ASP A 230 16.31 12.44 -15.50
CA ASP A 230 17.49 12.87 -14.74
C ASP A 230 17.36 12.25 -13.34
N PRO A 231 17.83 10.99 -13.17
CA PRO A 231 17.61 10.25 -11.93
C PRO A 231 18.12 10.97 -10.69
N GLU A 232 19.29 11.63 -10.78
CA GLU A 232 19.93 12.29 -9.64
C GLU A 232 19.12 13.47 -9.10
N ARG A 233 18.30 14.11 -9.93
CA ARG A 233 17.39 15.19 -9.54
C ARG A 233 15.96 14.77 -9.40
N THR A 234 15.51 13.85 -10.27
CA THR A 234 14.12 13.38 -10.32
C THR A 234 13.76 12.54 -9.09
N ILE A 235 14.61 11.57 -8.75
CA ILE A 235 14.31 10.65 -7.64
C ILE A 235 14.25 11.38 -6.30
N PRO A 236 15.20 12.24 -5.90
CA PRO A 236 15.10 13.01 -4.67
C PRO A 236 13.82 13.83 -4.57
N ARG A 237 13.53 14.61 -5.61
CA ARG A 237 12.32 15.46 -5.64
C ARG A 237 11.06 14.67 -5.58
N ALA A 238 10.99 13.55 -6.30
CA ALA A 238 9.83 12.67 -6.30
C ALA A 238 9.62 12.00 -4.93
N THR A 239 10.69 11.53 -4.28
CA THR A 239 10.61 10.88 -2.97
C THR A 239 10.06 11.84 -1.92
N TYR A 240 10.67 13.03 -1.77
CA TYR A 240 10.19 14.02 -0.81
C TYR A 240 8.76 14.49 -1.11
N ALA A 241 8.47 14.77 -2.39
CA ALA A 241 7.13 15.21 -2.79
C ALA A 241 6.08 14.12 -2.53
N ALA A 242 6.38 12.86 -2.84
CA ALA A 242 5.48 11.74 -2.58
C ALA A 242 5.16 11.60 -1.08
N VAL A 243 6.19 11.60 -0.22
CA VAL A 243 6.00 11.48 1.24
C VAL A 243 5.18 12.64 1.79
N LEU A 244 5.47 13.88 1.34
CA LEU A 244 4.72 15.07 1.79
C LEU A 244 3.27 15.05 1.31
N ILE A 245 3.03 14.71 0.04
CA ILE A 245 1.70 14.66 -0.55
C ILE A 245 0.87 13.56 0.12
N ILE A 246 1.42 12.33 0.20
CA ILE A 246 0.72 11.19 0.81
C ILE A 246 0.46 11.46 2.30
N GLY A 247 1.48 11.91 3.04
CA GLY A 247 1.35 12.18 4.48
C GLY A 247 0.39 13.31 4.80
N GLY A 248 0.47 14.41 4.04
CA GLY A 248 -0.46 15.52 4.18
C GLY A 248 -1.90 15.13 3.83
N PHE A 249 -2.08 14.41 2.72
CA PHE A 249 -3.38 13.93 2.28
C PHE A 249 -4.03 13.02 3.33
N TYR A 250 -3.32 11.99 3.82
CA TYR A 250 -3.86 11.10 4.84
C TYR A 250 -4.12 11.79 6.18
N ALA A 251 -3.23 12.68 6.62
CA ALA A 251 -3.42 13.40 7.87
C ALA A 251 -4.64 14.33 7.80
N VAL A 252 -4.83 15.02 6.68
CA VAL A 252 -6.00 15.91 6.46
C VAL A 252 -7.29 15.10 6.38
N THR A 253 -7.33 14.04 5.59
CA THR A 253 -8.52 13.18 5.48
C THR A 253 -8.83 12.52 6.83
N CYS A 254 -7.82 12.00 7.55
CA CYS A 254 -8.01 11.43 8.88
C CYS A 254 -8.59 12.46 9.85
N TRP A 255 -8.11 13.71 9.82
CA TRP A 255 -8.67 14.81 10.60
C TRP A 255 -10.10 15.18 10.15
N ALA A 256 -10.38 15.21 8.85
CA ALA A 256 -11.73 15.45 8.34
C ALA A 256 -12.74 14.42 8.88
N PHE A 257 -12.36 13.14 8.97
CA PHE A 257 -13.21 12.12 9.58
C PHE A 257 -13.46 12.38 11.07
N VAL A 258 -12.47 12.88 11.83
CA VAL A 258 -12.68 13.31 13.21
C VAL A 258 -13.66 14.48 13.28
N VAL A 259 -13.59 15.42 12.34
CA VAL A 259 -14.52 16.55 12.26
C VAL A 259 -15.94 16.08 11.91
N ALA A 260 -16.09 15.17 10.96
CA ALA A 260 -17.38 14.66 10.51
C ALA A 260 -18.13 13.87 11.60
N ILE A 261 -17.40 13.00 12.30
CA ILE A 261 -17.97 12.05 13.28
C ILE A 261 -18.01 12.65 14.69
N GLY A 262 -17.03 13.49 15.01
CA GLY A 262 -16.82 14.06 16.34
C GLY A 262 -15.69 13.34 17.11
N PRO A 263 -14.85 14.10 17.84
CA PRO A 263 -13.68 13.56 18.53
C PRO A 263 -14.03 12.51 19.59
N ASP A 264 -15.19 12.62 20.23
CA ASP A 264 -15.62 11.71 21.30
C ASP A 264 -16.19 10.39 20.75
N GLN A 265 -16.61 10.36 19.48
CA GLN A 265 -17.30 9.22 18.86
C GLN A 265 -16.45 8.46 17.85
N VAL A 266 -15.45 9.12 17.27
CA VAL A 266 -14.69 8.55 16.14
C VAL A 266 -13.98 7.24 16.49
N GLY A 267 -13.49 7.08 17.71
CA GLY A 267 -12.89 5.83 18.19
C GLY A 267 -13.91 4.68 18.24
N GLU A 268 -15.13 4.94 18.72
CA GLU A 268 -16.20 3.95 18.78
C GLU A 268 -16.70 3.57 17.36
N VAL A 269 -16.88 4.54 16.47
CA VAL A 269 -17.27 4.28 15.08
C VAL A 269 -16.20 3.47 14.36
N ALA A 270 -14.92 3.79 14.59
CA ALA A 270 -13.82 3.00 14.06
C ALA A 270 -13.85 1.57 14.60
N GLN A 271 -14.05 1.38 15.92
CA GLN A 271 -14.15 0.04 16.51
C GLN A 271 -15.33 -0.76 15.94
N ARG A 272 -16.50 -0.17 15.79
CA ARG A 272 -17.64 -0.82 15.16
C ARG A 272 -17.37 -1.21 13.70
N THR A 273 -16.57 -0.43 12.99
CA THR A 273 -16.11 -0.81 11.64
C THR A 273 -15.24 -2.04 11.68
N LEU A 274 -14.33 -2.12 12.66
CA LEU A 274 -13.45 -3.27 12.86
C LEU A 274 -14.23 -4.54 13.28
N ASP A 275 -15.30 -4.35 14.02
CA ASP A 275 -16.22 -5.44 14.41
C ASP A 275 -17.18 -5.86 13.27
N GLY A 276 -17.13 -5.18 12.12
CA GLY A 276 -17.97 -5.47 10.95
C GLY A 276 -19.43 -5.00 11.08
N GLU A 277 -19.71 -4.11 12.04
CA GLU A 277 -21.06 -3.56 12.32
C GLU A 277 -21.32 -2.23 11.59
N ALA A 278 -20.27 -1.57 11.08
CA ALA A 278 -20.33 -0.31 10.37
C ALA A 278 -19.29 -0.28 9.24
N ASN A 279 -19.33 0.76 8.42
CA ASN A 279 -18.29 1.05 7.44
C ASN A 279 -17.95 2.54 7.50
N MET A 280 -16.96 2.89 8.33
CA MET A 280 -16.59 4.28 8.62
C MET A 280 -16.40 5.12 7.34
N LEU A 281 -15.72 4.59 6.32
CA LEU A 281 -15.51 5.29 5.05
C LEU A 281 -16.83 5.52 4.31
N LEU A 282 -17.57 4.45 4.08
CA LEU A 282 -18.77 4.53 3.25
C LEU A 282 -19.93 5.23 3.96
N ASP A 283 -20.08 5.06 5.27
CA ASP A 283 -21.13 5.69 6.05
C ASP A 283 -20.89 7.21 6.20
N THR A 284 -19.63 7.62 6.43
CA THR A 284 -19.24 9.05 6.42
C THR A 284 -19.44 9.65 5.04
N THR A 285 -19.12 8.91 3.97
CA THR A 285 -19.37 9.38 2.60
C THR A 285 -20.86 9.53 2.31
N ASP A 286 -21.68 8.57 2.73
CA ASP A 286 -23.15 8.64 2.55
C ASP A 286 -23.76 9.85 3.27
N ALA A 287 -23.32 10.10 4.50
CA ALA A 287 -23.79 11.23 5.30
C ALA A 287 -23.44 12.60 4.67
N ASN A 288 -22.29 12.73 3.99
CA ASN A 288 -21.82 14.02 3.49
C ASN A 288 -22.03 14.21 1.98
N LEU A 289 -21.92 13.16 1.16
CA LEU A 289 -22.08 13.22 -0.30
C LEU A 289 -23.32 12.46 -0.79
N GLY A 290 -24.10 11.88 0.12
CA GLY A 290 -25.27 11.08 -0.18
C GLY A 290 -24.96 9.75 -0.85
N ARG A 291 -25.99 9.01 -1.20
CA ARG A 291 -25.94 7.66 -1.74
C ARG A 291 -25.04 7.54 -2.99
N ILE A 292 -25.11 8.49 -3.90
CA ILE A 292 -24.31 8.47 -5.13
C ILE A 292 -22.81 8.56 -4.79
N GLY A 293 -22.45 9.45 -3.87
CA GLY A 293 -21.07 9.57 -3.38
C GLY A 293 -20.57 8.25 -2.78
N ARG A 294 -21.37 7.63 -1.91
CA ARG A 294 -21.09 6.31 -1.32
C ARG A 294 -20.85 5.25 -2.40
N ASP A 295 -21.74 5.17 -3.39
CA ASP A 295 -21.67 4.17 -4.45
C ASP A 295 -20.40 4.34 -5.30
N ILE A 296 -20.03 5.59 -5.62
CA ILE A 296 -18.79 5.91 -6.33
C ILE A 296 -17.56 5.49 -5.50
N VAL A 297 -17.50 5.89 -4.23
CA VAL A 297 -16.38 5.56 -3.34
C VAL A 297 -16.27 4.05 -3.16
N ASN A 298 -17.39 3.33 -3.04
CA ASN A 298 -17.38 1.88 -2.91
C ASN A 298 -16.78 1.19 -4.15
N VAL A 299 -17.19 1.59 -5.36
CA VAL A 299 -16.61 1.05 -6.60
C VAL A 299 -15.12 1.36 -6.69
N LEU A 300 -14.72 2.59 -6.37
CA LEU A 300 -13.31 2.99 -6.39
C LEU A 300 -12.50 2.23 -5.32
N LEU A 301 -13.05 2.00 -4.12
CA LEU A 301 -12.40 1.19 -3.08
C LEU A 301 -12.15 -0.25 -3.55
N LEU A 302 -13.16 -0.91 -4.13
CA LEU A 302 -13.00 -2.27 -4.61
C LEU A 302 -12.00 -2.37 -5.76
N THR A 303 -11.99 -1.39 -6.67
CA THR A 303 -11.00 -1.34 -7.76
C THR A 303 -9.60 -1.02 -7.25
N SER A 304 -9.46 -0.15 -6.25
CA SER A 304 -8.20 0.17 -5.57
C SER A 304 -7.61 -1.06 -4.88
N LEU A 305 -8.41 -1.79 -4.09
CA LEU A 305 -8.00 -3.03 -3.43
C LEU A 305 -7.57 -4.10 -4.44
N PHE A 306 -8.32 -4.26 -5.54
CA PHE A 306 -7.97 -5.20 -6.61
C PHE A 306 -6.66 -4.83 -7.29
N ALA A 307 -6.48 -3.56 -7.65
CA ALA A 307 -5.24 -3.07 -8.25
C ALA A 307 -4.05 -3.26 -7.32
N CYS A 308 -4.24 -2.98 -6.03
CA CYS A 308 -3.21 -3.14 -5.00
C CYS A 308 -2.77 -4.59 -4.85
N VAL A 309 -3.71 -5.54 -4.70
CA VAL A 309 -3.36 -6.96 -4.54
C VAL A 309 -2.70 -7.55 -5.79
N LEU A 310 -3.11 -7.14 -6.99
CA LEU A 310 -2.48 -7.54 -8.25
C LEU A 310 -1.06 -6.97 -8.37
N SER A 311 -0.86 -5.70 -8.00
CA SER A 311 0.46 -5.07 -7.98
C SER A 311 1.42 -5.80 -7.03
N PHE A 312 1.01 -6.07 -5.79
CA PHE A 312 1.84 -6.83 -4.86
C PHE A 312 2.15 -8.23 -5.36
N HIS A 313 1.18 -8.92 -5.97
CA HIS A 313 1.42 -10.22 -6.59
C HIS A 313 2.55 -10.16 -7.63
N ASN A 314 2.48 -9.21 -8.53
CA ASN A 314 3.47 -9.04 -9.59
C ASN A 314 4.84 -8.62 -9.04
N VAL A 315 4.88 -7.71 -8.06
CA VAL A 315 6.12 -7.30 -7.38
C VAL A 315 6.79 -8.48 -6.70
N ILE A 316 6.05 -9.28 -5.94
CA ILE A 316 6.61 -10.44 -5.22
C ILE A 316 7.13 -11.49 -6.21
N ALA A 317 6.38 -11.79 -7.27
CA ALA A 317 6.83 -12.75 -8.29
C ALA A 317 8.12 -12.30 -8.98
N ARG A 318 8.24 -11.02 -9.33
CA ARG A 318 9.48 -10.44 -9.88
C ARG A 318 10.62 -10.44 -8.88
N TYR A 319 10.33 -10.19 -7.61
CA TYR A 319 11.33 -10.19 -6.54
C TYR A 319 11.88 -11.61 -6.30
N GLN A 320 11.00 -12.63 -6.23
CA GLN A 320 11.40 -14.04 -6.17
C GLN A 320 12.26 -14.43 -7.37
N PHE A 321 11.88 -14.04 -8.58
CA PHE A 321 12.65 -14.25 -9.80
C PHE A 321 14.05 -13.61 -9.72
N ALA A 322 14.14 -12.35 -9.30
CA ALA A 322 15.41 -11.64 -9.17
C ALA A 322 16.34 -12.30 -8.15
N LEU A 323 15.81 -12.74 -7.00
CA LEU A 323 16.57 -13.44 -5.97
C LEU A 323 17.04 -14.82 -6.45
N ALA A 324 16.24 -15.55 -7.21
CA ALA A 324 16.62 -16.82 -7.80
C ALA A 324 17.76 -16.67 -8.81
N ARG A 325 17.74 -15.64 -9.63
CA ARG A 325 18.85 -15.30 -10.55
C ARG A 325 20.16 -14.97 -9.82
N LYS A 326 20.08 -14.42 -8.61
CA LYS A 326 21.23 -14.14 -7.74
C LYS A 326 21.67 -15.36 -6.91
N GLY A 327 21.01 -16.54 -7.10
CA GLY A 327 21.31 -17.78 -6.39
C GLY A 327 20.88 -17.79 -4.92
N LEU A 328 19.97 -16.90 -4.52
CA LEU A 328 19.43 -16.80 -3.16
C LEU A 328 18.15 -17.65 -2.97
N LEU A 329 17.48 -18.01 -4.05
CA LEU A 329 16.31 -18.88 -4.09
C LEU A 329 16.52 -20.00 -5.13
N PRO A 330 15.72 -21.09 -5.07
CA PRO A 330 15.81 -22.19 -6.03
C PRO A 330 15.76 -21.70 -7.48
N GLY A 331 16.66 -22.20 -8.34
CA GLY A 331 16.81 -21.75 -9.72
C GLY A 331 15.56 -21.91 -10.60
N ARG A 332 14.60 -22.79 -10.23
CA ARG A 332 13.31 -22.92 -10.91
C ARG A 332 12.49 -21.61 -10.91
N LEU A 333 12.64 -20.79 -9.86
CA LEU A 333 11.98 -19.48 -9.77
C LEU A 333 12.53 -18.46 -10.78
N ALA A 334 13.70 -18.70 -11.36
CA ALA A 334 14.29 -17.88 -12.42
C ALA A 334 13.80 -18.25 -13.83
N GLY A 335 12.82 -19.14 -13.96
CA GLY A 335 12.22 -19.52 -15.24
C GLY A 335 11.30 -18.42 -15.79
N VAL A 336 11.45 -18.11 -17.08
CA VAL A 336 10.58 -17.19 -17.83
C VAL A 336 9.68 -18.01 -18.75
N HIS A 337 8.40 -17.66 -18.79
CA HIS A 337 7.45 -18.30 -19.69
C HIS A 337 7.68 -17.83 -21.14
N GLU A 338 7.89 -18.78 -22.06
CA GLU A 338 8.28 -18.47 -23.46
C GLU A 338 7.30 -17.56 -24.19
N GLN A 339 5.99 -17.73 -23.97
CA GLN A 339 4.94 -16.96 -24.68
C GLN A 339 4.61 -15.63 -24.00
N HIS A 340 4.71 -15.54 -22.65
CA HIS A 340 4.24 -14.39 -21.89
C HIS A 340 5.37 -13.50 -21.38
N GLY A 341 6.62 -13.95 -21.45
CA GLY A 341 7.78 -13.21 -20.89
C GLY A 341 7.70 -12.98 -19.37
N SER A 342 6.84 -13.75 -18.67
CA SER A 342 6.55 -13.58 -17.25
C SER A 342 7.37 -14.54 -16.39
N PRO A 343 7.66 -14.21 -15.12
CA PRO A 343 8.18 -15.13 -14.13
C PRO A 343 7.07 -16.10 -13.65
N ALA A 344 6.50 -16.89 -14.57
CA ALA A 344 5.28 -17.66 -14.36
C ALA A 344 5.39 -18.64 -13.19
N PHE A 345 6.55 -19.30 -13.01
CA PHE A 345 6.75 -20.23 -11.89
C PHE A 345 6.75 -19.49 -10.54
N SER A 346 7.39 -18.31 -10.46
CA SER A 346 7.33 -17.46 -9.26
C SER A 346 5.91 -16.97 -8.98
N SER A 347 5.14 -16.60 -10.02
CA SER A 347 3.73 -16.23 -9.89
C SER A 347 2.88 -17.36 -9.32
N VAL A 348 3.07 -18.61 -9.81
CA VAL A 348 2.37 -19.80 -9.28
C VAL A 348 2.74 -20.04 -7.81
N VAL A 349 4.04 -19.96 -7.47
CA VAL A 349 4.50 -20.14 -6.07
C VAL A 349 3.86 -19.08 -5.17
N GLN A 350 3.81 -17.82 -5.60
CA GLN A 350 3.17 -16.75 -4.82
C GLN A 350 1.66 -16.98 -4.67
N THR A 351 0.99 -17.40 -5.73
CA THR A 351 -0.44 -17.77 -5.67
C THR A 351 -0.70 -18.85 -4.62
N ILE A 352 0.09 -19.94 -4.64
CA ILE A 352 -0.06 -21.04 -3.69
C ILE A 352 0.25 -20.56 -2.27
N THR A 353 1.30 -19.75 -2.08
CA THR A 353 1.66 -19.20 -0.77
C THR A 353 0.53 -18.37 -0.19
N ALA A 354 0.00 -17.41 -0.97
CA ALA A 354 -1.11 -16.60 -0.54
C ALA A 354 -2.38 -17.41 -0.26
N ALA A 355 -2.71 -18.37 -1.16
CA ALA A 355 -3.87 -19.25 -0.99
C ALA A 355 -3.78 -20.09 0.30
N VAL A 356 -2.62 -20.67 0.59
CA VAL A 356 -2.41 -21.47 1.80
C VAL A 356 -2.57 -20.62 3.06
N ILE A 357 -1.97 -19.41 3.10
CA ILE A 357 -2.07 -18.53 4.27
C ILE A 357 -3.52 -18.07 4.47
N VAL A 358 -4.19 -17.62 3.40
CA VAL A 358 -5.61 -17.21 3.47
C VAL A 358 -6.49 -18.38 3.91
N ALA A 359 -6.25 -19.61 3.40
CA ALA A 359 -6.99 -20.79 3.80
C ALA A 359 -6.81 -21.12 5.29
N ILE A 360 -5.58 -21.05 5.80
CA ILE A 360 -5.29 -21.30 7.23
C ILE A 360 -6.05 -20.28 8.09
N LEU A 361 -5.96 -18.99 7.76
CA LEU A 361 -6.63 -17.93 8.51
C LEU A 361 -8.16 -18.07 8.46
N ALA A 362 -8.70 -18.45 7.30
CA ALA A 362 -10.13 -18.73 7.13
C ALA A 362 -10.61 -19.94 7.97
N VAL A 363 -9.85 -21.05 7.97
CA VAL A 363 -10.18 -22.25 8.74
C VAL A 363 -10.09 -22.00 10.25
N LEU A 364 -9.16 -21.13 10.68
CA LEU A 364 -9.05 -20.71 12.07
C LEU A 364 -10.14 -19.72 12.48
N GLY A 365 -11.02 -19.32 11.57
CA GLY A 365 -12.12 -18.36 11.86
C GLY A 365 -11.62 -16.95 12.16
N VAL A 366 -10.46 -16.57 11.63
CA VAL A 366 -9.87 -15.25 11.87
C VAL A 366 -10.72 -14.17 11.20
N ASP A 367 -10.99 -13.09 11.93
CA ASP A 367 -11.70 -11.93 11.42
C ASP A 367 -10.97 -11.29 10.22
N PRO A 368 -11.67 -10.90 9.14
CA PRO A 368 -11.04 -10.40 7.92
C PRO A 368 -10.36 -9.02 8.06
N LEU A 369 -10.89 -8.13 8.93
CA LEU A 369 -10.35 -6.78 9.08
C LEU A 369 -9.23 -6.73 10.12
N VAL A 370 -9.52 -6.99 11.38
CA VAL A 370 -8.52 -6.91 12.44
C VAL A 370 -7.58 -8.10 12.38
N GLY A 371 -8.16 -9.30 12.26
CA GLY A 371 -7.42 -10.55 12.32
C GLY A 371 -6.55 -10.78 11.10
N VAL A 372 -7.07 -10.64 9.88
CA VAL A 372 -6.30 -10.86 8.65
C VAL A 372 -5.61 -9.58 8.21
N PHE A 373 -6.36 -8.53 7.85
CA PHE A 373 -5.76 -7.31 7.32
C PHE A 373 -4.90 -6.60 8.36
N GLY A 374 -5.42 -6.33 9.56
CA GLY A 374 -4.70 -5.61 10.60
C GLY A 374 -3.42 -6.32 11.05
N SER A 375 -3.49 -7.65 11.31
CA SER A 375 -2.31 -8.41 11.73
C SER A 375 -1.26 -8.51 10.62
N MET A 376 -1.68 -8.76 9.38
CA MET A 376 -0.75 -8.87 8.26
C MET A 376 -0.15 -7.51 7.88
N ALA A 377 -0.92 -6.42 7.96
CA ALA A 377 -0.44 -5.06 7.84
C ALA A 377 0.60 -4.73 8.92
N GLY A 378 0.36 -5.15 10.17
CA GLY A 378 1.32 -5.02 11.25
C GLY A 378 2.63 -5.74 10.97
N VAL A 379 2.58 -7.00 10.53
CA VAL A 379 3.77 -7.78 10.13
C VAL A 379 4.51 -7.10 8.98
N ALA A 380 3.78 -6.62 7.96
CA ALA A 380 4.37 -5.91 6.83
C ALA A 380 5.07 -4.62 7.26
N THR A 381 4.46 -3.85 8.17
CA THR A 381 5.03 -2.59 8.67
C THR A 381 6.28 -2.83 9.51
N VAL A 382 6.27 -3.82 10.41
CA VAL A 382 7.48 -4.20 11.17
C VAL A 382 8.59 -4.62 10.21
N GLY A 383 8.28 -5.43 9.19
CA GLY A 383 9.22 -5.77 8.13
C GLY A 383 9.78 -4.53 7.42
N MET A 384 8.91 -3.57 7.06
CA MET A 384 9.29 -2.32 6.40
C MET A 384 10.21 -1.46 7.28
N VAL A 385 9.90 -1.34 8.59
CA VAL A 385 10.76 -0.63 9.55
C VAL A 385 12.13 -1.28 9.65
N LEU A 386 12.22 -2.62 9.66
CA LEU A 386 13.50 -3.34 9.62
C LEU A 386 14.28 -3.08 8.33
N LEU A 387 13.59 -3.02 7.18
CA LEU A 387 14.20 -2.69 5.89
C LEU A 387 14.77 -1.26 5.90
N MET A 388 14.00 -0.30 6.42
CA MET A 388 14.43 1.10 6.55
C MET A 388 15.61 1.23 7.53
N LEU A 389 15.53 0.59 8.70
CA LEU A 389 16.59 0.63 9.70
C LEU A 389 17.91 0.09 9.15
N THR A 390 17.88 -1.09 8.54
CA THR A 390 19.08 -1.71 7.97
C THR A 390 19.63 -0.93 6.80
N THR A 391 18.76 -0.31 5.99
CA THR A 391 19.19 0.60 4.91
C THR A 391 19.84 1.86 5.48
N SER A 392 19.29 2.45 6.55
CA SER A 392 19.89 3.61 7.22
C SER A 392 21.28 3.31 7.81
N VAL A 393 21.49 2.08 8.29
CA VAL A 393 22.82 1.64 8.78
C VAL A 393 23.78 1.37 7.62
N ALA A 394 23.27 1.03 6.44
CA ALA A 394 24.08 0.78 5.23
C ALA A 394 24.56 2.05 4.54
N VAL A 395 23.92 3.20 4.83
CA VAL A 395 24.26 4.54 4.32
C VAL A 395 25.43 5.12 5.11
#